data_095a859105904d330ab3d03f90eed691
#
_entry.id   095a859105904d330ab3d03f90eed691
#
_cell.length_a   1.000
_cell.length_b   1.000
_cell.length_c   1.000
_cell.angle_alpha   90.00
_cell.angle_beta   90.00
_cell.angle_gamma   90.00
#
_symmetry.space_group_name_H-M   'P 1'
#
loop_
_entity.id
_entity.type
_entity.pdbx_description
1 polymer ?
#
loop_
_entity_poly.entity_id
_entity_poly.type
_entity_poly.pdbx_seq_one_letter_code
_entity_poly.pdbx_strand_id
1 'polypeptide(L)'
;PIYNITQAVIDLLIENSFQYDSSLMADDIPYIMKTSAGELYEVPVHWGTDDWPPFAHYAEIDYMMPVRSPSAGLEGFFEEFEAQYEAGGFWMPIWHPFLTGRLARWRRVELWLEQVLEQKDVWFAPLEDIVAHIKTVAANGQYRPRVDDLPYYSRPVHLG
;
A
#
# COMPACT_ATOMS: atom_id res chain seq x y z
N PRO A 1 8.89 1.32 7.89
CA PRO A 1 10.17 1.30 7.17
C PRO A 1 10.19 0.19 6.14
N ILE A 2 9.88 0.54 4.92
CA ILE A 2 9.57 -0.35 3.80
C ILE A 2 10.61 -1.46 3.50
N TYR A 3 11.88 -1.28 3.84
CA TYR A 3 12.93 -2.27 3.56
C TYR A 3 13.44 -3.01 4.80
N ASN A 4 13.05 -2.57 5.98
CA ASN A 4 13.60 -3.05 7.24
C ASN A 4 12.51 -3.40 8.26
N ILE A 5 11.37 -3.89 7.77
CA ILE A 5 10.32 -4.36 8.63
C ILE A 5 10.68 -5.72 9.20
N THR A 6 10.79 -5.81 10.50
CA THR A 6 11.08 -7.04 11.25
C THR A 6 10.03 -7.22 12.33
N GLN A 7 9.94 -8.41 12.91
CA GLN A 7 9.04 -8.62 14.04
C GLN A 7 9.30 -7.59 15.16
N ALA A 8 10.57 -7.28 15.46
CA ALA A 8 10.89 -6.30 16.49
C ALA A 8 10.36 -4.89 16.18
N VAL A 9 10.29 -4.50 14.90
CA VAL A 9 9.66 -3.24 14.48
C VAL A 9 8.16 -3.29 14.72
N ILE A 10 7.48 -4.38 14.37
CA ILE A 10 6.06 -4.55 14.60
C ILE A 10 5.75 -4.54 16.11
N ASP A 11 6.54 -5.24 16.92
CA ASP A 11 6.40 -5.22 18.38
C ASP A 11 6.49 -3.79 18.93
N LEU A 12 7.50 -3.01 18.48
CA LEU A 12 7.65 -1.60 18.87
C LEU A 12 6.46 -0.72 18.42
N LEU A 13 5.91 -0.95 17.24
CA LEU A 13 4.72 -0.21 16.77
C LEU A 13 3.53 -0.52 17.66
N ILE A 14 3.31 -1.79 18.00
CA ILE A 14 2.24 -2.21 18.92
C ILE A 14 2.42 -1.58 20.30
N GLU A 15 3.61 -1.68 20.88
CA GLU A 15 3.95 -1.12 22.20
C GLU A 15 3.77 0.40 22.26
N ASN A 16 3.99 1.11 21.15
CA ASN A 16 3.78 2.54 21.01
C ASN A 16 2.37 2.92 20.53
N SER A 17 1.42 1.98 20.53
CA SER A 17 0.01 2.21 20.21
C SER A 17 -0.27 2.71 18.80
N PHE A 18 0.58 2.35 17.83
CA PHE A 18 0.27 2.57 16.43
C PHE A 18 -0.97 1.76 16.04
N GLN A 19 -1.82 2.33 15.22
CA GLN A 19 -3.08 1.70 14.84
C GLN A 19 -2.95 0.82 13.60
N TYR A 20 -1.96 1.09 12.77
CA TYR A 20 -1.64 0.34 11.55
C TYR A 20 -0.18 0.55 11.14
N ASP A 21 0.31 -0.31 10.30
CA ASP A 21 1.51 -0.17 9.48
C ASP A 21 1.13 -0.24 8.00
N SER A 22 2.00 0.22 7.12
CA SER A 22 1.82 0.19 5.67
C SER A 22 3.19 0.01 5.01
N SER A 23 3.82 -1.12 5.26
CA SER A 23 5.19 -1.42 4.79
C SER A 23 5.28 -2.75 4.05
N LEU A 24 4.29 -3.63 4.18
CA LEU A 24 4.31 -4.97 3.64
C LEU A 24 3.37 -5.13 2.44
N MET A 25 3.61 -6.16 1.65
CA MET A 25 2.97 -6.42 0.35
C MET A 25 2.40 -7.84 0.27
N ALA A 26 1.85 -8.35 1.37
CA ALA A 26 1.45 -9.74 1.44
C ALA A 26 0.01 -10.01 0.98
N ASP A 27 -0.78 -8.97 0.74
CA ASP A 27 -2.16 -9.07 0.27
C ASP A 27 -2.57 -7.79 -0.48
N ASP A 28 -3.68 -7.84 -1.20
CA ASP A 28 -4.28 -6.69 -1.89
C ASP A 28 -5.24 -5.90 -0.98
N ILE A 29 -5.65 -6.49 0.14
CA ILE A 29 -6.57 -5.90 1.10
C ILE A 29 -5.95 -5.89 2.51
N PRO A 30 -6.38 -4.96 3.39
CA PRO A 30 -5.84 -4.88 4.74
C PRO A 30 -6.00 -6.17 5.55
N TYR A 31 -4.96 -6.54 6.29
CA TYR A 31 -4.90 -7.76 7.10
C TYR A 31 -4.30 -7.48 8.48
N ILE A 32 -4.21 -8.48 9.33
CA ILE A 32 -3.69 -8.36 10.70
C ILE A 32 -2.34 -9.07 10.79
N MET A 33 -1.33 -8.35 11.29
CA MET A 33 -0.08 -8.92 11.76
C MET A 33 -0.19 -9.20 13.26
N LYS A 34 0.12 -10.41 13.68
CA LYS A 34 0.06 -10.84 15.06
C LYS A 34 1.42 -11.28 15.57
N THR A 35 1.80 -10.78 16.73
CA THR A 35 3.02 -11.13 17.44
C THR A 35 2.71 -11.44 18.90
N SER A 36 3.74 -11.75 19.70
CA SER A 36 3.59 -11.87 21.15
C SER A 36 3.24 -10.55 21.85
N ALA A 37 3.53 -9.40 21.23
CA ALA A 37 3.17 -8.08 21.74
C ALA A 37 1.71 -7.68 21.47
N GLY A 38 1.04 -8.34 20.52
CA GLY A 38 -0.35 -8.06 20.16
C GLY A 38 -0.63 -8.16 18.67
N GLU A 39 -1.60 -7.36 18.23
CA GLU A 39 -2.05 -7.31 16.83
C GLU A 39 -1.93 -5.89 16.27
N LEU A 40 -1.52 -5.78 15.00
CA LEU A 40 -1.43 -4.53 14.25
C LEU A 40 -2.05 -4.73 12.87
N TYR A 41 -2.87 -3.80 12.43
CA TYR A 41 -3.37 -3.83 11.06
C TYR A 41 -2.26 -3.45 10.09
N GLU A 42 -2.15 -4.22 9.01
CA GLU A 42 -1.33 -3.87 7.84
C GLU A 42 -2.26 -3.34 6.75
N VAL A 43 -1.95 -2.16 6.26
CA VAL A 43 -2.60 -1.55 5.09
C VAL A 43 -1.63 -1.74 3.93
N PRO A 44 -1.81 -2.78 3.10
CA PRO A 44 -0.78 -3.21 2.19
C PRO A 44 -0.52 -2.20 1.07
N VAL A 45 0.73 -2.16 0.67
CA VAL A 45 1.22 -1.45 -0.51
C VAL A 45 1.78 -2.46 -1.50
N HIS A 46 1.98 -2.11 -2.76
CA HIS A 46 2.72 -2.94 -3.69
C HIS A 46 3.39 -2.11 -4.80
N TRP A 47 4.39 -2.71 -5.43
CA TRP A 47 5.18 -2.00 -6.44
C TRP A 47 4.39 -1.58 -7.68
N GLY A 48 3.25 -2.21 -7.96
CA GLY A 48 2.36 -1.84 -9.07
C GLY A 48 1.67 -0.50 -8.89
N THR A 49 1.47 -0.08 -7.64
CA THR A 49 0.88 1.22 -7.27
C THR A 49 1.86 2.19 -6.61
N ASP A 50 3.16 1.99 -6.82
CA ASP A 50 4.24 2.89 -6.39
C ASP A 50 4.89 3.55 -7.62
N ASP A 51 5.05 4.86 -7.60
CA ASP A 51 5.62 5.61 -8.73
C ASP A 51 7.17 5.56 -8.80
N TRP A 52 7.80 4.92 -7.82
CA TRP A 52 9.24 4.73 -7.81
C TRP A 52 9.71 3.82 -8.95
N PRO A 53 9.17 2.60 -9.15
CA PRO A 53 9.62 1.71 -10.23
C PRO A 53 9.56 2.32 -11.64
N PRO A 54 8.48 3.00 -12.05
CA PRO A 54 8.41 3.54 -13.41
C PRO A 54 9.14 4.88 -13.60
N PHE A 55 9.40 5.65 -12.54
CA PHE A 55 9.84 7.03 -12.68
C PHE A 55 11.15 7.40 -11.96
N ALA A 56 11.63 6.58 -11.05
CA ALA A 56 12.88 6.85 -10.37
C ALA A 56 14.09 6.48 -11.22
N HIS A 57 15.14 7.33 -11.13
CA HIS A 57 16.44 7.09 -11.72
C HIS A 57 17.49 7.77 -10.81
N TYR A 58 18.17 6.97 -10.00
CA TYR A 58 19.06 7.46 -8.95
C TYR A 58 20.37 6.69 -8.95
N ALA A 59 21.42 7.30 -9.50
CA ALA A 59 22.75 6.70 -9.55
C ALA A 59 23.36 6.49 -8.15
N GLU A 60 23.04 7.38 -7.21
CA GLU A 60 23.56 7.34 -5.83
C GLU A 60 23.16 6.11 -5.02
N ILE A 61 22.07 5.45 -5.44
CA ILE A 61 21.59 4.20 -4.82
C ILE A 61 21.55 3.03 -5.81
N ASP A 62 22.30 3.16 -6.92
CA ASP A 62 22.37 2.16 -7.99
C ASP A 62 21.00 1.79 -8.62
N TYR A 63 20.07 2.74 -8.62
CA TYR A 63 18.76 2.58 -9.23
C TYR A 63 18.68 3.36 -10.54
N MET A 64 19.11 2.73 -11.64
CA MET A 64 19.21 3.35 -12.96
C MET A 64 18.29 2.72 -14.01
N MET A 65 17.06 2.40 -13.62
CA MET A 65 16.07 1.89 -14.56
C MET A 65 15.66 2.98 -15.57
N PRO A 66 15.33 2.64 -16.81
CA PRO A 66 14.84 3.60 -17.80
C PRO A 66 13.53 4.23 -17.33
N VAL A 67 13.49 5.57 -17.26
CA VAL A 67 12.27 6.31 -16.89
C VAL A 67 11.20 6.11 -17.96
N ARG A 68 10.01 5.72 -17.54
CA ARG A 68 8.85 5.50 -18.41
C ARG A 68 8.21 6.81 -18.85
N SER A 69 7.50 6.79 -19.97
CA SER A 69 6.62 7.90 -20.34
C SER A 69 5.48 8.04 -19.30
N PRO A 70 4.87 9.23 -19.16
CA PRO A 70 3.76 9.42 -18.22
C PRO A 70 2.63 8.40 -18.40
N SER A 71 2.25 8.09 -19.64
CA SER A 71 1.21 7.10 -19.91
C SER A 71 1.62 5.70 -19.48
N ALA A 72 2.78 5.22 -19.94
CA ALA A 72 3.23 3.87 -19.65
C ALA A 72 3.61 3.65 -18.15
N GLY A 73 3.97 4.71 -17.44
CA GLY A 73 4.29 4.60 -16.01
C GLY A 73 3.09 4.70 -15.09
N LEU A 74 1.96 5.27 -15.55
CA LEU A 74 0.75 5.40 -14.76
C LEU A 74 -0.35 4.39 -15.15
N GLU A 75 -0.20 3.69 -16.26
CA GLU A 75 -1.18 2.70 -16.74
C GLU A 75 -1.49 1.65 -15.68
N GLY A 76 -0.46 1.07 -15.05
CA GLY A 76 -0.63 0.07 -14.00
C GLY A 76 -1.42 0.57 -12.79
N PHE A 77 -1.26 1.84 -12.41
CA PHE A 77 -2.07 2.43 -11.32
C PHE A 77 -3.56 2.43 -11.63
N PHE A 78 -3.91 2.73 -12.88
CA PHE A 78 -5.30 2.83 -13.31
C PHE A 78 -5.92 1.45 -13.48
N GLU A 79 -5.19 0.49 -14.05
CA GLU A 79 -5.63 -0.90 -14.17
C GLU A 79 -5.82 -1.57 -12.80
N GLU A 80 -4.92 -1.34 -11.85
CA GLU A 80 -5.06 -1.81 -10.47
C GLU A 80 -6.27 -1.19 -9.77
N PHE A 81 -6.52 0.10 -9.98
CA PHE A 81 -7.74 0.73 -9.47
C PHE A 81 -9.00 0.09 -10.07
N GLU A 82 -9.06 -0.09 -11.38
CA GLU A 82 -10.21 -0.68 -12.06
C GLU A 82 -10.52 -2.09 -11.53
N ALA A 83 -9.48 -2.92 -11.35
CA ALA A 83 -9.64 -4.25 -10.80
C ALA A 83 -10.15 -4.24 -9.35
N GLN A 84 -9.62 -3.35 -8.50
CA GLN A 84 -10.08 -3.18 -7.12
C GLN A 84 -11.50 -2.60 -7.06
N TYR A 85 -11.84 -1.67 -7.93
CA TYR A 85 -13.17 -1.09 -8.03
C TYR A 85 -14.22 -2.18 -8.39
N GLU A 86 -13.95 -3.00 -9.40
CA GLU A 86 -14.82 -4.11 -9.79
C GLU A 86 -15.00 -5.15 -8.68
N ALA A 87 -13.95 -5.38 -7.89
CA ALA A 87 -13.97 -6.30 -6.76
C ALA A 87 -14.61 -5.71 -5.48
N GLY A 88 -14.88 -4.40 -5.44
CA GLY A 88 -15.27 -3.69 -4.22
C GLY A 88 -14.17 -3.72 -3.17
N GLY A 89 -12.92 -3.65 -3.62
CA GLY A 89 -11.72 -3.85 -2.83
C GLY A 89 -11.11 -2.55 -2.30
N PHE A 90 -9.81 -2.59 -2.11
CA PHE A 90 -9.01 -1.50 -1.56
C PHE A 90 -7.90 -1.13 -2.54
N TRP A 91 -7.71 0.17 -2.78
CA TRP A 91 -6.65 0.67 -3.64
C TRP A 91 -5.89 1.79 -2.95
N MET A 92 -4.57 1.69 -2.91
CA MET A 92 -3.69 2.67 -2.29
C MET A 92 -2.50 2.98 -3.20
N PRO A 93 -2.46 4.15 -3.86
CA PRO A 93 -1.32 4.57 -4.64
C PRO A 93 -0.26 5.24 -3.75
N ILE A 94 1.01 5.05 -4.09
CA ILE A 94 2.14 5.76 -3.53
C ILE A 94 2.68 6.71 -4.58
N TRP A 95 2.54 8.00 -4.34
CA TRP A 95 3.04 9.04 -5.22
C TRP A 95 4.03 9.95 -4.52
N HIS A 96 5.24 9.99 -5.06
CA HIS A 96 6.26 10.92 -4.58
C HIS A 96 6.12 12.26 -5.32
N PRO A 97 6.02 13.41 -4.63
CA PRO A 97 5.82 14.72 -5.26
C PRO A 97 6.87 15.06 -6.31
N PHE A 98 8.12 14.65 -6.11
CA PHE A 98 9.21 14.89 -7.06
C PHE A 98 9.19 13.94 -8.27
N LEU A 99 8.44 12.84 -8.23
CA LEU A 99 8.24 11.90 -9.34
C LEU A 99 6.92 12.19 -10.06
N THR A 100 5.80 11.87 -9.48
CA THR A 100 4.47 12.04 -10.08
C THR A 100 4.02 13.50 -10.15
N GLY A 101 4.52 14.38 -9.27
CA GLY A 101 4.22 15.82 -9.29
C GLY A 101 4.81 16.60 -10.47
N ARG A 102 5.41 15.93 -11.47
CA ARG A 102 5.85 16.57 -12.71
C ARG A 102 4.67 16.85 -13.64
N LEU A 103 4.68 17.99 -14.32
CA LEU A 103 3.55 18.53 -15.09
C LEU A 103 2.83 17.47 -15.96
N ALA A 104 3.55 16.74 -16.78
CA ALA A 104 2.96 15.77 -17.69
C ALA A 104 2.39 14.54 -16.97
N ARG A 105 3.02 14.09 -15.88
CA ARG A 105 2.54 12.96 -15.05
C ARG A 105 1.33 13.38 -14.25
N TRP A 106 1.42 14.52 -13.55
CA TRP A 106 0.33 15.04 -12.74
C TRP A 106 -0.93 15.32 -13.57
N ARG A 107 -0.77 15.90 -14.76
CA ARG A 107 -1.91 16.12 -15.66
C ARG A 107 -2.65 14.82 -16.03
N ARG A 108 -1.92 13.71 -16.17
CA ARG A 108 -2.54 12.39 -16.40
C ARG A 108 -3.31 11.90 -15.18
N VAL A 109 -2.72 12.04 -14.00
CA VAL A 109 -3.38 11.70 -12.72
C VAL A 109 -4.62 12.56 -12.51
N GLU A 110 -4.53 13.87 -12.72
CA GLU A 110 -5.64 14.81 -12.57
C GLU A 110 -6.84 14.43 -13.46
N LEU A 111 -6.60 14.20 -14.75
CA LEU A 111 -7.66 13.81 -15.69
C LEU A 111 -8.31 12.45 -15.31
N TRP A 112 -7.54 11.54 -14.78
CA TRP A 112 -8.06 10.26 -14.31
C TRP A 112 -8.85 10.43 -13.01
N LEU A 113 -8.32 11.21 -12.05
CA LEU A 113 -9.03 11.51 -10.80
C LEU A 113 -10.37 12.21 -11.04
N GLU A 114 -10.45 13.14 -12.00
CA GLU A 114 -11.72 13.78 -12.39
C GLU A 114 -12.78 12.73 -12.75
N GLN A 115 -12.40 11.68 -13.50
CA GLN A 115 -13.30 10.57 -13.85
C GLN A 115 -13.66 9.69 -12.65
N VAL A 116 -12.70 9.39 -11.78
CA VAL A 116 -12.95 8.56 -10.58
C VAL A 116 -13.85 9.29 -9.59
N LEU A 117 -13.70 10.61 -9.44
CA LEU A 117 -14.54 11.41 -8.55
C LEU A 117 -16.00 11.52 -9.01
N GLU A 118 -16.30 11.20 -10.26
CA GLU A 118 -17.68 11.07 -10.75
C GLU A 118 -18.34 9.76 -10.29
N GLN A 119 -17.57 8.78 -9.87
CA GLN A 119 -18.08 7.52 -9.30
C GLN A 119 -18.63 7.78 -7.90
N LYS A 120 -19.88 7.38 -7.65
CA LYS A 120 -20.56 7.67 -6.37
C LYS A 120 -20.20 6.72 -5.24
N ASP A 121 -19.61 5.60 -5.56
CA ASP A 121 -19.31 4.48 -4.68
C ASP A 121 -17.80 4.31 -4.39
N VAL A 122 -16.99 5.30 -4.76
CA VAL A 122 -15.59 5.40 -4.37
C VAL A 122 -15.46 6.27 -3.13
N TRP A 123 -14.89 5.71 -2.08
CA TRP A 123 -14.63 6.43 -0.84
C TRP A 123 -13.16 6.82 -0.73
N PHE A 124 -12.86 8.10 -0.84
CA PHE A 124 -11.54 8.66 -0.54
C PHE A 124 -11.47 9.05 0.93
N ALA A 125 -10.53 8.49 1.66
CA ALA A 125 -10.40 8.73 3.09
C ALA A 125 -8.94 8.68 3.56
N PRO A 126 -8.60 9.34 4.69
CA PRO A 126 -7.37 9.09 5.41
C PRO A 126 -7.25 7.62 5.83
N LEU A 127 -6.03 7.08 5.88
CA LEU A 127 -5.81 5.67 6.24
C LEU A 127 -6.34 5.33 7.64
N GLU A 128 -6.30 6.26 8.58
CA GLU A 128 -6.86 6.09 9.92
C GLU A 128 -8.37 5.83 9.91
N ASP A 129 -9.12 6.50 9.03
CA ASP A 129 -10.56 6.31 8.86
C ASP A 129 -10.85 4.96 8.18
N ILE A 130 -10.04 4.58 7.19
CA ILE A 130 -10.13 3.27 6.53
C ILE A 130 -9.90 2.15 7.54
N VAL A 131 -8.87 2.24 8.36
CA VAL A 131 -8.59 1.24 9.41
C VAL A 131 -9.71 1.20 10.45
N ALA A 132 -10.26 2.33 10.86
CA ALA A 132 -11.40 2.39 11.77
C ALA A 132 -12.64 1.71 11.16
N HIS A 133 -12.90 1.93 9.87
CA HIS A 133 -13.96 1.26 9.15
C HIS A 133 -13.74 -0.26 9.09
N ILE A 134 -12.54 -0.71 8.74
CA ILE A 134 -12.19 -2.15 8.67
C ILE A 134 -12.38 -2.82 10.03
N LYS A 135 -11.94 -2.20 11.12
CA LYS A 135 -12.18 -2.69 12.48
C LYS A 135 -13.68 -2.85 12.77
N THR A 136 -14.48 -1.88 12.33
CA THR A 136 -15.94 -1.89 12.53
C THR A 136 -16.60 -3.04 11.76
N VAL A 137 -16.32 -3.20 10.47
CA VAL A 137 -16.92 -4.26 9.64
C VAL A 137 -16.42 -5.64 10.04
N ALA A 138 -15.18 -5.76 10.53
CA ALA A 138 -14.65 -6.99 11.09
C ALA A 138 -15.38 -7.38 12.40
N ALA A 139 -15.59 -6.41 13.31
CA ALA A 139 -16.32 -6.66 14.56
C ALA A 139 -17.78 -7.07 14.32
N ASN A 140 -18.40 -6.55 13.25
CA ASN A 140 -19.77 -6.90 12.85
C ASN A 140 -19.86 -8.22 12.03
N GLY A 141 -18.73 -8.88 11.77
CA GLY A 141 -18.68 -10.13 10.99
C GLY A 141 -18.91 -9.94 9.48
N GLN A 142 -18.91 -8.72 8.99
CA GLN A 142 -19.06 -8.39 7.56
C GLN A 142 -17.77 -8.58 6.76
N TYR A 143 -16.64 -8.52 7.45
CA TYR A 143 -15.31 -8.74 6.92
C TYR A 143 -14.50 -9.64 7.85
N ARG A 144 -13.71 -10.54 7.28
CA ARG A 144 -12.80 -11.38 8.05
C ARG A 144 -11.38 -11.18 7.56
N PRO A 145 -10.60 -10.30 8.19
CA PRO A 145 -9.22 -10.07 7.80
C PRO A 145 -8.40 -11.35 7.96
N ARG A 146 -7.44 -11.55 7.04
CA ARG A 146 -6.41 -12.58 7.23
C ARG A 146 -5.56 -12.20 8.43
N VAL A 147 -5.10 -13.20 9.18
CA VAL A 147 -4.20 -13.02 10.30
C VAL A 147 -2.89 -13.72 9.99
N ASP A 148 -1.81 -12.98 9.97
CA ASP A 148 -0.45 -13.49 9.78
C ASP A 148 0.27 -13.54 11.13
N ASP A 149 0.57 -14.74 11.61
CA ASP A 149 1.36 -14.94 12.83
C ASP A 149 2.85 -14.73 12.52
N LEU A 150 3.49 -13.79 13.21
CA LEU A 150 4.91 -13.50 13.04
C LEU A 150 5.77 -14.15 14.13
N PRO A 151 6.99 -14.59 13.81
CA PRO A 151 7.65 -14.46 12.48
C PRO A 151 7.15 -15.51 11.48
N TYR A 152 7.13 -15.16 10.21
CA TYR A 152 6.79 -16.10 9.13
C TYR A 152 7.72 -17.34 9.08
N TYR A 153 8.95 -17.19 9.55
CA TYR A 153 9.94 -18.25 9.59
C TYR A 153 10.49 -18.41 11.00
N SER A 154 10.49 -19.63 11.49
CA SER A 154 11.03 -19.96 12.81
C SER A 154 12.57 -19.92 12.90
N ARG A 155 13.26 -19.79 11.75
CA ARG A 155 14.73 -19.69 11.65
C ARG A 155 15.10 -18.67 10.58
N PRO A 156 16.26 -18.00 10.71
CA PRO A 156 16.76 -17.12 9.66
C PRO A 156 16.86 -17.85 8.33
N VAL A 157 16.34 -17.22 7.26
CA VAL A 157 16.52 -17.71 5.89
C VAL A 157 17.85 -17.17 5.40
N HIS A 158 18.81 -18.07 5.18
CA HIS A 158 20.07 -17.73 4.53
C HIS A 158 19.85 -17.75 3.02
N LEU A 159 19.86 -16.57 2.42
CA LEU A 159 19.96 -16.43 0.97
C LEU A 159 21.42 -16.67 0.62
N GLY A 160 21.70 -17.82 -0.02
CA GLY A 160 23.04 -18.21 -0.44
C GLY A 160 23.60 -17.36 -1.59
#